data_6027fcf611f6f17e459ab9b9d887d939
#
_entry.id   6027fcf611f6f17e459ab9b9d887d939
#
_cell.length_a   1.000
_cell.length_b   1.000
_cell.length_c   1.000
_cell.angle_alpha   90.00
_cell.angle_beta   90.00
_cell.angle_gamma   90.00
#
_symmetry.space_group_name_H-M   'P 1'
#
loop_
_entity.id
_entity.type
_entity.pdbx_description
1 polymer ?
#
loop_
_entity_poly.entity_id
_entity_poly.type
_entity_poly.pdbx_seq_one_letter_code
_entity_poly.pdbx_strand_id
1 'polypeptide(L)'
;EKEEAKKIYEKAKSEGKSASLVEQQRPNIFTTNVANIAPGGTIKVAIEYQQAILIDNNKYSVRFPMVVGDRYIPGTPAYTPKDSLGVSSNTTEVPDASKITPISENHVRELFDENYETYLPVTIDINLNAGFDLASLNSTYHKINTESLNQTTKYITLAEASQLDRDFELTWSANMSHEPEVALFAQKNDNNIYLMLMAIPPKNNVFKKSERPRELIFIIDSSGSMSGSSIRQAKDSLNAALKRLKPVDRFNIIDFDSGFEPLYESA
;
A
#
# COMPACT_ATOMS: atom_id res chain seq x y z
N GLU A 1 -4.15 -0.92 29.44
CA GLU A 1 -3.79 0.31 28.68
C GLU A 1 -4.87 0.72 27.67
N LYS A 2 -5.29 -0.15 26.73
CA LYS A 2 -6.31 0.20 25.71
C LYS A 2 -7.65 0.62 26.33
N GLU A 3 -8.18 -0.14 27.26
CA GLU A 3 -9.45 0.12 27.93
C GLU A 3 -9.39 1.36 28.82
N GLU A 4 -8.24 1.64 29.40
CA GLU A 4 -8.02 2.83 30.22
C GLU A 4 -7.99 4.10 29.36
N ALA A 5 -7.26 4.08 28.26
CA ALA A 5 -7.23 5.18 27.30
C ALA A 5 -8.63 5.49 26.77
N LYS A 6 -9.43 4.47 26.48
CA LYS A 6 -10.82 4.63 26.04
C LYS A 6 -11.69 5.28 27.14
N LYS A 7 -11.56 4.85 28.39
CA LYS A 7 -12.30 5.47 29.52
C LYS A 7 -11.93 6.95 29.70
N ILE A 8 -10.65 7.29 29.57
CA ILE A 8 -10.19 8.69 29.65
C ILE A 8 -10.78 9.51 28.52
N TYR A 9 -10.77 8.97 27.28
CA TYR A 9 -11.37 9.62 26.13
C TYR A 9 -12.88 9.86 26.29
N GLU A 10 -13.63 8.85 26.68
CA GLU A 10 -15.09 8.95 26.86
C GLU A 10 -15.45 9.94 27.99
N LYS A 11 -14.68 9.96 29.07
CA LYS A 11 -14.83 10.94 30.14
C LYS A 11 -14.59 12.37 29.64
N ALA A 12 -13.49 12.60 28.93
CA ALA A 12 -13.20 13.94 28.38
C ALA A 12 -14.26 14.37 27.36
N LYS A 13 -14.73 13.45 26.52
CA LYS A 13 -15.82 13.67 25.56
C LYS A 13 -17.11 14.10 26.25
N SER A 14 -17.51 13.41 27.33
CA SER A 14 -18.71 13.72 28.11
C SER A 14 -18.60 15.05 28.88
N GLU A 15 -17.39 15.46 29.26
CA GLU A 15 -17.12 16.73 29.91
C GLU A 15 -16.99 17.91 28.92
N GLY A 16 -17.21 17.72 27.64
CA GLY A 16 -17.07 18.75 26.59
C GLY A 16 -15.61 19.15 26.29
N LYS A 17 -14.62 18.39 26.75
CA LYS A 17 -13.21 18.67 26.52
C LYS A 17 -12.76 18.09 25.18
N SER A 18 -11.88 18.81 24.48
CA SER A 18 -11.22 18.26 23.31
C SER A 18 -10.35 17.07 23.70
N ALA A 19 -10.53 15.95 23.02
CA ALA A 19 -9.78 14.73 23.28
C ALA A 19 -9.57 13.96 21.97
N SER A 20 -8.48 13.22 21.91
CA SER A 20 -8.20 12.29 20.80
C SER A 20 -7.85 10.91 21.34
N LEU A 21 -8.26 9.88 20.60
CA LEU A 21 -7.96 8.48 20.88
C LEU A 21 -7.46 7.82 19.62
N VAL A 22 -6.27 7.23 19.69
CA VAL A 22 -5.72 6.40 18.61
C VAL A 22 -5.82 4.95 19.02
N GLU A 23 -6.47 4.14 18.20
CA GLU A 23 -6.64 2.71 18.44
C GLU A 23 -6.06 1.92 17.26
N GLN A 24 -5.27 0.92 17.57
CA GLN A 24 -4.85 -0.07 16.57
C GLN A 24 -5.92 -1.16 16.48
N GLN A 25 -6.55 -1.29 15.32
CA GLN A 25 -7.57 -2.30 15.05
C GLN A 25 -6.94 -3.58 14.47
N ARG A 26 -5.92 -3.42 13.63
CA ARG A 26 -5.11 -4.49 13.02
C ARG A 26 -3.66 -4.01 12.96
N PRO A 27 -2.69 -4.85 12.70
CA PRO A 27 -1.27 -4.44 12.62
C PRO A 27 -0.99 -3.24 11.70
N ASN A 28 -1.83 -3.05 10.69
CA ASN A 28 -1.72 -2.00 9.68
C ASN A 28 -2.94 -1.08 9.59
N ILE A 29 -3.89 -1.16 10.54
CA ILE A 29 -5.09 -0.32 10.56
C ILE A 29 -5.18 0.40 11.91
N PHE A 30 -5.14 1.72 11.84
CA PHE A 30 -5.26 2.60 12.99
C PHE A 30 -6.49 3.50 12.81
N THR A 31 -7.24 3.67 13.88
CA THR A 31 -8.38 4.59 13.93
C THR A 31 -8.07 5.73 14.87
N THR A 32 -8.24 6.95 14.40
CA THR A 32 -8.14 8.15 15.21
C THR A 32 -9.52 8.75 15.44
N ASN A 33 -9.95 8.80 16.68
CA ASN A 33 -11.20 9.43 17.09
C ASN A 33 -10.90 10.78 17.72
N VAL A 34 -11.65 11.80 17.36
CA VAL A 34 -11.53 13.15 17.94
C VAL A 34 -12.88 13.60 18.43
N ALA A 35 -12.94 14.13 19.65
CA ALA A 35 -14.16 14.59 20.30
C ALA A 35 -14.17 16.11 20.46
N ASN A 36 -15.41 16.66 20.46
CA ASN A 36 -15.70 18.05 20.77
C ASN A 36 -14.97 19.07 19.90
N ILE A 37 -15.05 18.87 18.58
CA ILE A 37 -14.61 19.86 17.61
C ILE A 37 -15.61 21.02 17.64
N ALA A 38 -15.13 22.24 17.88
CA ALA A 38 -15.99 23.42 17.85
C ALA A 38 -16.56 23.65 16.43
N PRO A 39 -17.76 24.24 16.31
CA PRO A 39 -18.28 24.64 15.01
C PRO A 39 -17.30 25.53 14.24
N GLY A 40 -17.02 25.21 12.98
CA GLY A 40 -16.02 25.90 12.16
C GLY A 40 -14.56 25.58 12.54
N GLY A 41 -14.32 24.70 13.53
CA GLY A 41 -12.99 24.28 13.94
C GLY A 41 -12.32 23.38 12.90
N THR A 42 -10.99 23.49 12.81
CA THR A 42 -10.15 22.64 11.95
C THR A 42 -9.30 21.73 12.82
N ILE A 43 -9.19 20.46 12.43
CA ILE A 43 -8.28 19.50 13.03
C ILE A 43 -7.21 19.11 12.02
N LYS A 44 -5.95 19.10 12.52
CA LYS A 44 -4.81 18.57 11.78
C LYS A 44 -4.29 17.34 12.51
N VAL A 45 -4.28 16.20 11.82
CA VAL A 45 -3.66 14.97 12.31
C VAL A 45 -2.34 14.80 11.58
N ALA A 46 -1.23 14.67 12.33
CA ALA A 46 0.08 14.38 11.77
C ALA A 46 0.52 12.98 12.23
N ILE A 47 0.97 12.18 11.29
CA ILE A 47 1.48 10.82 11.53
C ILE A 47 2.89 10.74 10.96
N GLU A 48 3.82 10.22 11.76
CA GLU A 48 5.19 9.92 11.33
C GLU A 48 5.44 8.42 11.49
N TYR A 49 6.02 7.80 10.47
CA TYR A 49 6.36 6.38 10.50
C TYR A 49 7.60 6.10 9.67
N GLN A 50 8.24 4.97 9.94
CA GLN A 50 9.38 4.46 9.17
C GLN A 50 9.04 3.11 8.57
N GLN A 51 9.54 2.86 7.37
CA GLN A 51 9.42 1.57 6.71
C GLN A 51 10.68 1.23 5.95
N ALA A 52 10.97 -0.06 5.79
CA ALA A 52 12.04 -0.52 4.93
C ALA A 52 11.64 -0.35 3.45
N ILE A 53 12.60 0.08 2.64
CA ILE A 53 12.46 0.12 1.19
C ILE A 53 12.65 -1.30 0.66
N LEU A 54 11.74 -1.76 -0.17
CA LEU A 54 11.84 -3.06 -0.81
C LEU A 54 12.83 -2.99 -1.97
N ILE A 55 13.68 -4.02 -2.07
CA ILE A 55 14.68 -4.13 -3.14
C ILE A 55 14.48 -5.48 -3.82
N ASP A 56 14.20 -5.44 -5.11
CA ASP A 56 14.09 -6.64 -5.95
C ASP A 56 14.80 -6.40 -7.28
N ASN A 57 15.76 -7.25 -7.63
CA ASN A 57 16.50 -7.19 -8.89
C ASN A 57 17.03 -5.78 -9.24
N ASN A 58 17.66 -5.10 -8.28
CA ASN A 58 18.15 -3.72 -8.38
C ASN A 58 17.05 -2.68 -8.62
N LYS A 59 15.81 -3.01 -8.40
CA LYS A 59 14.68 -2.10 -8.40
C LYS A 59 14.24 -1.86 -6.96
N TYR A 60 14.29 -0.62 -6.56
CA TYR A 60 13.82 -0.15 -5.26
C TYR A 60 12.37 0.26 -5.39
N SER A 61 11.57 0.00 -4.36
CA SER A 61 10.18 0.43 -4.33
C SER A 61 9.74 0.86 -2.95
N VAL A 62 8.91 1.88 -2.94
CA VAL A 62 8.16 2.32 -1.77
C VAL A 62 6.69 2.44 -2.16
N ARG A 63 5.82 1.92 -1.30
CA ARG A 63 4.38 2.03 -1.45
C ARG A 63 3.82 2.79 -0.26
N PHE A 64 3.07 3.82 -0.53
CA PHE A 64 2.29 4.57 0.43
C PHE A 64 0.81 4.19 0.27
N PRO A 65 0.24 3.40 1.19
CA PRO A 65 -1.16 2.98 1.10
C PRO A 65 -2.08 4.15 1.40
N MET A 66 -2.93 4.51 0.46
CA MET A 66 -3.90 5.59 0.57
C MET A 66 -5.33 5.08 0.62
N VAL A 67 -5.56 3.85 0.25
CA VAL A 67 -6.89 3.25 0.21
C VAL A 67 -6.89 1.89 0.87
N VAL A 68 -7.96 1.59 1.59
CA VAL A 68 -8.22 0.24 2.07
C VAL A 68 -9.19 -0.40 1.07
N GLY A 69 -8.73 -1.45 0.39
CA GLY A 69 -9.57 -2.20 -0.54
C GLY A 69 -10.74 -2.90 0.17
N ASP A 70 -11.79 -3.14 -0.59
CA ASP A 70 -12.95 -3.88 -0.10
C ASP A 70 -12.54 -5.26 0.39
N ARG A 71 -13.13 -5.65 1.50
CA ARG A 71 -12.84 -6.93 2.15
C ARG A 71 -14.11 -7.76 2.21
N TYR A 72 -14.00 -9.02 1.90
CA TYR A 72 -15.05 -9.96 2.24
C TYR A 72 -15.15 -10.10 3.77
N ILE A 73 -16.35 -9.88 4.29
CA ILE A 73 -16.64 -10.00 5.72
C ILE A 73 -17.56 -11.21 5.90
N PRO A 74 -17.04 -12.33 6.42
CA PRO A 74 -17.85 -13.52 6.65
C PRO A 74 -18.82 -13.36 7.83
N GLY A 75 -19.78 -14.25 7.93
CA GLY A 75 -20.74 -14.35 9.03
C GLY A 75 -22.07 -13.66 8.75
N THR A 76 -23.02 -13.83 9.66
CA THR A 76 -24.34 -13.19 9.59
C THR A 76 -24.30 -11.79 10.20
N PRO A 77 -25.05 -10.82 9.65
CA PRO A 77 -25.10 -9.47 10.21
C PRO A 77 -25.42 -9.45 11.69
N ALA A 78 -24.65 -8.70 12.44
CA ALA A 78 -24.80 -8.47 13.88
C ALA A 78 -25.03 -6.99 14.16
N TYR A 79 -25.21 -6.63 15.45
CA TYR A 79 -25.36 -5.24 15.83
C TYR A 79 -24.14 -4.41 15.42
N THR A 80 -24.41 -3.33 14.69
CA THR A 80 -23.40 -2.31 14.32
C THR A 80 -23.82 -1.00 14.97
N PRO A 81 -22.93 -0.33 15.73
CA PRO A 81 -23.23 0.98 16.31
C PRO A 81 -23.59 1.99 15.22
N LYS A 82 -24.57 2.86 15.48
CA LYS A 82 -25.05 3.86 14.49
C LYS A 82 -24.01 4.90 14.10
N ASP A 83 -23.01 5.10 14.95
CA ASP A 83 -21.89 6.03 14.76
C ASP A 83 -20.67 5.35 14.09
N SER A 84 -20.83 4.11 13.65
CA SER A 84 -19.78 3.41 12.92
C SER A 84 -19.67 3.96 11.51
N LEU A 85 -18.43 4.32 11.11
CA LEU A 85 -18.12 4.90 9.81
C LEU A 85 -17.61 3.85 8.79
N GLY A 86 -17.74 2.56 9.10
CA GLY A 86 -17.32 1.49 8.19
C GLY A 86 -18.39 1.17 7.14
N VAL A 87 -17.91 0.74 5.98
CA VAL A 87 -18.77 0.31 4.86
C VAL A 87 -19.52 -0.99 5.17
N SER A 88 -18.85 -1.91 5.86
CA SER A 88 -19.41 -3.21 6.21
C SER A 88 -20.02 -3.21 7.62
N SER A 89 -21.18 -3.82 7.76
CA SER A 89 -21.78 -4.08 9.06
C SER A 89 -20.96 -5.12 9.85
N ASN A 90 -21.03 -5.03 11.16
CA ASN A 90 -20.48 -6.07 12.02
C ASN A 90 -21.20 -7.40 11.79
N THR A 91 -20.49 -8.51 11.91
CA THR A 91 -21.05 -9.85 11.75
C THR A 91 -20.73 -10.72 12.96
N THR A 92 -21.33 -11.92 13.01
CA THR A 92 -21.06 -12.91 14.06
C THR A 92 -19.61 -13.40 14.07
N GLU A 93 -18.94 -13.38 12.91
CA GLU A 93 -17.54 -13.82 12.77
C GLU A 93 -16.55 -12.65 12.86
N VAL A 94 -16.97 -11.45 12.43
CA VAL A 94 -16.16 -10.22 12.46
C VAL A 94 -16.94 -9.14 13.19
N PRO A 95 -16.95 -9.15 14.54
CA PRO A 95 -17.77 -8.24 15.34
C PRO A 95 -17.30 -6.78 15.33
N ASP A 96 -16.16 -6.50 14.70
CA ASP A 96 -15.58 -5.17 14.52
C ASP A 96 -15.39 -4.80 13.04
N ALA A 97 -16.13 -5.42 12.13
CA ALA A 97 -16.03 -5.19 10.68
C ALA A 97 -16.12 -3.70 10.33
N SER A 98 -17.05 -2.98 10.93
CA SER A 98 -17.22 -1.54 10.74
C SER A 98 -16.02 -0.67 11.13
N LYS A 99 -15.05 -1.21 11.86
CA LYS A 99 -13.81 -0.50 12.23
C LYS A 99 -12.65 -0.76 11.27
N ILE A 100 -12.75 -1.81 10.48
CA ILE A 100 -11.68 -2.25 9.58
C ILE A 100 -12.03 -2.09 8.10
N THR A 101 -13.20 -1.57 7.80
CA THR A 101 -13.70 -1.27 6.45
C THR A 101 -14.01 0.23 6.34
N PRO A 102 -13.01 1.10 6.35
CA PRO A 102 -13.22 2.54 6.29
C PRO A 102 -13.88 2.94 4.95
N ILE A 103 -14.63 4.03 4.98
CA ILE A 103 -15.20 4.61 3.78
C ILE A 103 -14.06 5.11 2.88
N SER A 104 -14.01 4.62 1.65
CA SER A 104 -13.12 5.14 0.60
C SER A 104 -13.87 6.19 -0.24
N GLU A 105 -13.15 6.91 -1.09
CA GLU A 105 -13.78 7.88 -1.99
C GLU A 105 -14.78 7.24 -2.94
N ASN A 106 -14.54 6.02 -3.40
CA ASN A 106 -15.48 5.28 -4.23
C ASN A 106 -16.82 5.05 -3.52
N HIS A 107 -16.78 4.70 -2.23
CA HIS A 107 -17.98 4.54 -1.41
C HIS A 107 -18.71 5.87 -1.17
N VAL A 108 -17.97 6.97 -1.04
CA VAL A 108 -18.58 8.29 -0.90
C VAL A 108 -19.38 8.65 -2.15
N ARG A 109 -18.84 8.39 -3.34
CA ARG A 109 -19.54 8.60 -4.62
C ARG A 109 -20.80 7.77 -4.73
N GLU A 110 -20.75 6.51 -4.30
CA GLU A 110 -21.93 5.62 -4.29
C GLU A 110 -23.02 6.07 -3.30
N LEU A 111 -22.63 6.65 -2.16
CA LEU A 111 -23.54 7.03 -1.10
C LEU A 111 -24.19 8.42 -1.28
N PHE A 112 -23.53 9.35 -1.96
CA PHE A 112 -23.90 10.76 -1.96
C PHE A 112 -24.25 11.35 -3.32
N ASP A 113 -24.47 10.54 -4.36
CA ASP A 113 -24.74 11.00 -5.73
C ASP A 113 -23.46 11.32 -6.54
N GLU A 114 -23.52 11.04 -7.84
CA GLU A 114 -22.42 11.26 -8.80
C GLU A 114 -21.96 12.73 -8.91
N ASN A 115 -22.81 13.66 -8.46
CA ASN A 115 -22.52 15.10 -8.44
C ASN A 115 -21.95 15.60 -7.10
N TYR A 116 -21.82 14.73 -6.09
CA TYR A 116 -21.23 15.13 -4.83
C TYR A 116 -19.71 15.10 -4.95
N GLU A 117 -19.14 16.27 -5.20
CA GLU A 117 -17.70 16.47 -5.19
C GLU A 117 -17.14 16.38 -3.77
N THR A 118 -17.16 15.18 -3.19
CA THR A 118 -16.36 14.93 -1.99
C THR A 118 -14.92 14.82 -2.42
N TYR A 119 -14.24 15.90 -2.31
CA TYR A 119 -12.88 16.01 -2.71
C TYR A 119 -11.98 15.69 -1.51
N LEU A 120 -11.32 14.54 -1.53
CA LEU A 120 -10.24 14.20 -0.60
C LEU A 120 -8.89 14.44 -1.32
N PRO A 121 -8.46 15.68 -1.44
CA PRO A 121 -7.26 16.02 -2.20
C PRO A 121 -6.03 15.46 -1.51
N VAL A 122 -5.11 14.93 -2.30
CA VAL A 122 -3.82 14.43 -1.86
C VAL A 122 -2.71 15.25 -2.50
N THR A 123 -1.76 15.66 -1.68
CA THR A 123 -0.46 16.16 -2.14
C THR A 123 0.62 15.20 -1.66
N ILE A 124 1.58 14.92 -2.54
CA ILE A 124 2.72 14.04 -2.23
C ILE A 124 3.97 14.79 -2.59
N ASP A 125 4.84 14.96 -1.60
CA ASP A 125 6.14 15.60 -1.71
C ASP A 125 7.21 14.60 -1.22
N ILE A 126 8.18 14.28 -2.08
CA ILE A 126 9.21 13.29 -1.76
C ILE A 126 10.59 13.87 -2.00
N ASN A 127 11.42 13.80 -0.99
CA ASN A 127 12.86 13.99 -1.12
C ASN A 127 13.53 12.62 -1.23
N LEU A 128 13.85 12.19 -2.44
CA LEU A 128 14.55 10.95 -2.69
C LEU A 128 16.06 11.18 -2.71
N ASN A 129 16.75 10.82 -1.65
CA ASN A 129 18.20 10.73 -1.64
C ASN A 129 18.59 9.26 -1.89
N ALA A 130 18.87 8.94 -3.13
CA ALA A 130 19.21 7.57 -3.53
C ALA A 130 20.67 7.20 -3.19
N GLY A 131 21.54 8.20 -3.08
CA GLY A 131 22.98 8.00 -2.86
C GLY A 131 23.76 7.62 -4.11
N PHE A 132 23.08 7.40 -5.25
CA PHE A 132 23.64 7.04 -6.55
C PHE A 132 22.81 7.66 -7.68
N ASP A 133 23.38 7.67 -8.89
CA ASP A 133 22.66 8.08 -10.09
C ASP A 133 21.53 7.12 -10.43
N LEU A 134 20.41 7.67 -10.86
CA LEU A 134 19.22 6.89 -11.21
C LEU A 134 19.19 6.54 -12.70
N ALA A 135 19.02 5.25 -13.01
CA ALA A 135 18.70 4.78 -14.35
C ALA A 135 17.21 4.94 -14.68
N SER A 136 16.36 4.81 -13.66
CA SER A 136 14.91 4.97 -13.80
C SER A 136 14.30 5.52 -12.51
N LEU A 137 13.23 6.29 -12.68
CA LEU A 137 12.37 6.79 -11.61
C LEU A 137 10.96 6.90 -12.14
N ASN A 138 10.03 6.12 -11.60
CA ASN A 138 8.67 6.04 -12.08
C ASN A 138 7.67 5.89 -10.93
N SER A 139 6.47 6.39 -11.12
CA SER A 139 5.31 6.03 -10.32
C SER A 139 4.35 5.20 -11.17
N THR A 140 3.82 4.12 -10.57
CA THR A 140 2.98 3.15 -11.29
C THR A 140 1.61 3.72 -11.63
N TYR A 141 1.02 4.49 -10.70
CA TYR A 141 -0.38 4.90 -10.78
C TYR A 141 -0.58 6.40 -10.88
N HIS A 142 0.46 7.19 -10.66
CA HIS A 142 0.37 8.65 -10.62
C HIS A 142 1.40 9.26 -11.56
N LYS A 143 1.02 10.34 -12.23
CA LYS A 143 2.00 11.17 -12.94
C LYS A 143 2.76 12.00 -11.93
N ILE A 144 4.07 12.04 -12.09
CA ILE A 144 4.96 12.77 -11.19
C ILE A 144 5.78 13.82 -11.95
N ASN A 145 6.03 14.95 -11.29
CA ASN A 145 7.08 15.89 -11.65
C ASN A 145 8.33 15.54 -10.87
N THR A 146 9.47 15.70 -11.51
CA THR A 146 10.77 15.40 -10.88
C THR A 146 11.72 16.55 -11.11
N GLU A 147 12.26 17.09 -10.02
CA GLU A 147 13.31 18.10 -10.01
C GLU A 147 14.61 17.48 -9.46
N SER A 148 15.72 17.69 -10.15
CA SER A 148 17.04 17.25 -9.70
C SER A 148 17.65 18.31 -8.80
N LEU A 149 17.73 18.04 -7.49
CA LEU A 149 18.41 18.92 -6.54
C LEU A 149 19.94 18.78 -6.65
N ASN A 150 20.41 17.58 -6.92
CA ASN A 150 21.77 17.25 -7.27
C ASN A 150 21.79 15.91 -8.02
N GLN A 151 22.98 15.33 -8.21
CA GLN A 151 23.18 14.09 -8.95
C GLN A 151 22.41 12.90 -8.34
N THR A 152 22.39 12.79 -7.03
CA THR A 152 21.82 11.62 -6.29
C THR A 152 20.49 11.92 -5.59
N THR A 153 20.06 13.19 -5.59
CA THR A 153 18.86 13.63 -4.87
C THR A 153 17.83 14.21 -5.82
N LYS A 154 16.60 13.72 -5.73
CA LYS A 154 15.45 14.18 -6.51
C LYS A 154 14.35 14.69 -5.58
N TYR A 155 13.72 15.79 -5.96
CA TYR A 155 12.46 16.24 -5.39
C TYR A 155 11.34 15.84 -6.33
N ILE A 156 10.32 15.18 -5.80
CA ILE A 156 9.24 14.58 -6.59
C ILE A 156 7.91 15.08 -6.03
N THR A 157 7.04 15.51 -6.92
CA THR A 157 5.66 15.90 -6.57
C THR A 157 4.67 15.25 -7.52
N LEU A 158 3.40 15.24 -7.18
CA LEU A 158 2.35 14.87 -8.13
C LEU A 158 2.26 15.92 -9.24
N ALA A 159 2.12 15.47 -10.49
CA ALA A 159 1.97 16.35 -11.65
C ALA A 159 0.54 16.90 -11.79
N GLU A 160 -0.43 16.17 -11.25
CA GLU A 160 -1.86 16.49 -11.31
C GLU A 160 -2.47 16.34 -9.91
N ALA A 161 -3.54 17.06 -9.66
CA ALA A 161 -4.34 16.84 -8.44
C ALA A 161 -4.79 15.39 -8.39
N SER A 162 -4.62 14.76 -7.26
CA SER A 162 -5.00 13.36 -7.02
C SER A 162 -5.91 13.24 -5.82
N GLN A 163 -6.60 12.13 -5.75
CA GLN A 163 -7.55 11.78 -4.70
C GLN A 163 -7.09 10.49 -4.00
N LEU A 164 -7.64 10.21 -2.84
CA LEU A 164 -7.37 8.97 -2.08
C LEU A 164 -8.10 7.76 -2.67
N ASP A 165 -7.96 7.51 -3.98
CA ASP A 165 -8.65 6.44 -4.70
C ASP A 165 -7.76 5.23 -5.03
N ARG A 166 -6.46 5.38 -4.88
CA ARG A 166 -5.46 4.32 -5.13
C ARG A 166 -4.17 4.58 -4.38
N ASP A 167 -3.38 3.54 -4.16
CA ASP A 167 -2.10 3.68 -3.49
C ASP A 167 -1.08 4.42 -4.35
N PHE A 168 -0.20 5.18 -3.70
CA PHE A 168 0.97 5.73 -4.36
C PHE A 168 2.12 4.73 -4.32
N GLU A 169 2.73 4.47 -5.46
CA GLU A 169 3.91 3.62 -5.59
C GLU A 169 4.99 4.36 -6.35
N LEU A 170 6.17 4.45 -5.76
CA LEU A 170 7.38 4.98 -6.39
C LEU A 170 8.39 3.87 -6.56
N THR A 171 8.96 3.76 -7.76
CA THR A 171 10.00 2.79 -8.07
C THR A 171 11.17 3.47 -8.75
N TRP A 172 12.38 3.05 -8.38
CA TRP A 172 13.60 3.56 -9.01
C TRP A 172 14.66 2.46 -9.12
N SER A 173 15.66 2.68 -9.94
CA SER A 173 16.83 1.80 -10.06
C SER A 173 18.11 2.60 -10.19
N ALA A 174 19.20 2.03 -9.72
CA ALA A 174 20.53 2.59 -9.88
C ALA A 174 20.98 2.50 -11.35
N ASN A 175 21.71 3.51 -11.77
CA ASN A 175 22.45 3.45 -13.03
C ASN A 175 23.69 2.57 -12.80
N MET A 176 23.59 1.29 -13.18
CA MET A 176 24.70 0.36 -12.99
C MET A 176 25.78 0.60 -14.05
N SER A 177 26.95 1.03 -13.60
CA SER A 177 28.14 1.19 -14.40
C SER A 177 28.95 -0.14 -14.49
N HIS A 178 30.10 -0.10 -15.15
CA HIS A 178 31.05 -1.23 -15.16
C HIS A 178 31.87 -1.30 -13.85
N GLU A 179 31.78 -0.27 -13.01
CA GLU A 179 32.47 -0.19 -11.73
C GLU A 179 31.44 -0.30 -10.59
N PRO A 180 31.81 -0.83 -9.42
CA PRO A 180 30.96 -0.83 -8.24
C PRO A 180 30.66 0.61 -7.81
N GLU A 181 29.41 0.90 -7.48
CA GLU A 181 29.03 2.17 -6.86
C GLU A 181 28.81 2.00 -5.36
N VAL A 182 29.20 3.02 -4.61
CA VAL A 182 29.08 3.04 -3.16
C VAL A 182 28.39 4.32 -2.72
N ALA A 183 27.34 4.18 -1.90
CA ALA A 183 26.68 5.29 -1.23
C ALA A 183 26.88 5.17 0.27
N LEU A 184 27.19 6.30 0.92
CA LEU A 184 27.28 6.42 2.37
C LEU A 184 26.19 7.35 2.86
N PHE A 185 25.36 6.85 3.77
CA PHE A 185 24.34 7.63 4.45
C PHE A 185 24.72 7.79 5.92
N ALA A 186 24.52 8.99 6.45
CA ALA A 186 24.76 9.30 7.84
C ALA A 186 23.48 9.89 8.47
N GLN A 187 23.11 9.38 9.62
CA GLN A 187 22.01 9.90 10.43
C GLN A 187 22.51 10.20 11.83
N LYS A 188 22.28 11.42 12.28
CA LYS A 188 22.52 11.80 13.68
C LYS A 188 21.23 11.59 14.47
N ASN A 189 21.34 10.84 15.56
CA ASN A 189 20.25 10.67 16.53
C ASN A 189 20.84 10.87 17.93
N ASP A 190 20.38 11.92 18.59
CA ASP A 190 20.94 12.39 19.86
C ASP A 190 22.46 12.59 19.81
N ASN A 191 23.21 11.85 20.61
CA ASN A 191 24.67 11.89 20.65
C ASN A 191 25.36 10.86 19.74
N ASN A 192 24.60 10.04 19.02
CA ASN A 192 25.13 8.99 18.16
C ASN A 192 25.01 9.38 16.68
N ILE A 193 25.98 8.90 15.89
CA ILE A 193 25.94 8.97 14.44
C ILE A 193 25.84 7.54 13.92
N TYR A 194 24.79 7.26 13.16
CA TYR A 194 24.59 5.99 12.48
C TYR A 194 25.03 6.13 11.04
N LEU A 195 25.80 5.16 10.56
CA LEU A 195 26.29 5.11 9.19
C LEU A 195 25.72 3.88 8.50
N MET A 196 25.24 4.07 7.27
CA MET A 196 24.81 2.98 6.39
C MET A 196 25.62 3.06 5.11
N LEU A 197 26.36 1.99 4.81
CA LEU A 197 27.09 1.82 3.56
C LEU A 197 26.26 0.94 2.64
N MET A 198 25.95 1.43 1.45
CA MET A 198 25.29 0.68 0.39
C MET A 198 26.28 0.49 -0.75
N ALA A 199 26.53 -0.76 -1.15
CA ALA A 199 27.38 -1.09 -2.29
C ALA A 199 26.52 -1.72 -3.41
N ILE A 200 26.62 -1.19 -4.61
CA ILE A 200 25.94 -1.69 -5.80
C ILE A 200 26.99 -2.38 -6.67
N PRO A 201 26.84 -3.68 -6.92
CA PRO A 201 27.79 -4.40 -7.78
C PRO A 201 27.70 -3.90 -9.22
N PRO A 202 28.80 -3.97 -9.98
CA PRO A 202 28.81 -3.57 -11.37
C PRO A 202 27.92 -4.46 -12.22
N LYS A 203 27.45 -3.92 -13.34
CA LYS A 203 26.69 -4.68 -14.32
C LYS A 203 27.61 -5.73 -14.98
N ASN A 204 27.49 -6.97 -14.53
CA ASN A 204 28.24 -8.07 -15.14
C ASN A 204 27.68 -8.41 -16.51
N ASN A 205 28.33 -7.91 -17.56
CA ASN A 205 28.09 -8.36 -18.92
C ASN A 205 28.70 -9.75 -19.23
N VAL A 206 29.46 -10.32 -18.27
CA VAL A 206 30.29 -11.53 -18.50
C VAL A 206 29.51 -12.83 -18.26
N PHE A 207 28.48 -12.79 -17.44
CA PHE A 207 27.63 -13.97 -17.30
C PHE A 207 26.46 -13.84 -18.30
N LYS A 208 26.61 -14.51 -19.49
CA LYS A 208 25.42 -14.95 -20.20
C LYS A 208 24.51 -15.55 -19.14
N LYS A 209 23.41 -14.88 -18.85
CA LYS A 209 22.41 -15.37 -17.91
C LYS A 209 22.03 -16.75 -18.44
N SER A 210 22.60 -17.78 -17.85
CA SER A 210 22.21 -19.16 -18.18
C SER A 210 20.70 -19.17 -17.97
N GLU A 211 19.97 -19.33 -19.04
CA GLU A 211 18.51 -19.41 -18.98
C GLU A 211 18.16 -20.72 -18.26
N ARG A 212 18.16 -20.65 -16.95
CA ARG A 212 17.72 -21.79 -16.16
C ARG A 212 16.23 -21.96 -16.41
N PRO A 213 15.78 -23.17 -16.73
CA PRO A 213 14.35 -23.47 -16.75
C PRO A 213 13.72 -23.08 -15.41
N ARG A 214 12.58 -22.43 -15.46
CA ARG A 214 11.81 -22.07 -14.27
C ARG A 214 10.60 -22.98 -14.18
N GLU A 215 10.17 -23.24 -12.99
CA GLU A 215 8.88 -23.84 -12.68
C GLU A 215 8.02 -22.76 -12.01
N LEU A 216 6.87 -22.47 -12.61
CA LEU A 216 5.97 -21.44 -12.15
C LEU A 216 4.64 -22.09 -11.76
N ILE A 217 4.19 -21.84 -10.55
CA ILE A 217 2.87 -22.26 -10.08
C ILE A 217 2.01 -21.01 -9.94
N PHE A 218 0.94 -20.94 -10.72
CA PHE A 218 -0.05 -19.88 -10.65
C PHE A 218 -1.20 -20.36 -9.78
N ILE A 219 -1.57 -19.56 -8.78
CA ILE A 219 -2.69 -19.86 -7.89
C ILE A 219 -3.76 -18.82 -8.16
N ILE A 220 -4.96 -19.27 -8.50
CA ILE A 220 -6.10 -18.40 -8.84
C ILE A 220 -7.24 -18.66 -7.86
N ASP A 221 -7.71 -17.59 -7.26
CA ASP A 221 -8.96 -17.59 -6.51
C ASP A 221 -10.14 -17.50 -7.48
N SER A 222 -11.01 -18.51 -7.45
CA SER A 222 -12.26 -18.56 -8.22
C SER A 222 -13.50 -18.56 -7.33
N SER A 223 -13.32 -18.29 -6.04
CA SER A 223 -14.42 -18.19 -5.08
C SER A 223 -15.49 -17.18 -5.50
N GLY A 224 -16.67 -17.29 -4.91
CA GLY A 224 -17.83 -16.45 -5.25
C GLY A 224 -17.56 -14.94 -5.13
N SER A 225 -16.67 -14.53 -4.23
CA SER A 225 -16.24 -13.13 -4.07
C SER A 225 -15.47 -12.58 -5.27
N MET A 226 -14.88 -13.47 -6.09
CA MET A 226 -14.18 -13.09 -7.32
C MET A 226 -15.11 -12.85 -8.52
N SER A 227 -16.43 -12.97 -8.36
CA SER A 227 -17.39 -12.80 -9.45
C SER A 227 -17.27 -11.43 -10.14
N GLY A 228 -17.64 -11.37 -11.42
CA GLY A 228 -17.71 -10.12 -12.18
C GLY A 228 -16.36 -9.67 -12.75
N SER A 229 -15.91 -8.48 -12.38
CA SER A 229 -14.67 -7.87 -12.91
C SER A 229 -13.40 -8.54 -12.38
N SER A 230 -13.41 -8.97 -11.11
CA SER A 230 -12.23 -9.52 -10.44
C SER A 230 -11.73 -10.80 -11.13
N ILE A 231 -12.60 -11.75 -11.41
CA ILE A 231 -12.22 -12.99 -12.09
C ILE A 231 -11.78 -12.74 -13.55
N ARG A 232 -12.37 -11.74 -14.23
CA ARG A 232 -11.91 -11.38 -15.58
C ARG A 232 -10.49 -10.83 -15.55
N GLN A 233 -10.21 -9.91 -14.63
CA GLN A 233 -8.88 -9.33 -14.45
C GLN A 233 -7.84 -10.39 -14.05
N ALA A 234 -8.21 -11.33 -13.16
CA ALA A 234 -7.35 -12.45 -12.80
C ALA A 234 -6.99 -13.31 -14.00
N LYS A 235 -7.97 -13.67 -14.83
CA LYS A 235 -7.76 -14.43 -16.09
C LYS A 235 -6.91 -13.68 -17.10
N ASP A 236 -7.13 -12.38 -17.27
CA ASP A 236 -6.33 -11.55 -18.17
C ASP A 236 -4.88 -11.46 -17.70
N SER A 237 -4.67 -11.30 -16.39
CA SER A 237 -3.34 -11.29 -15.77
C SER A 237 -2.63 -12.62 -15.93
N LEU A 238 -3.32 -13.75 -15.73
CA LEU A 238 -2.79 -15.07 -15.97
C LEU A 238 -2.38 -15.26 -17.44
N ASN A 239 -3.24 -14.89 -18.39
CA ASN A 239 -2.94 -14.94 -19.80
C ASN A 239 -1.71 -14.10 -20.16
N ALA A 240 -1.57 -12.92 -19.59
CA ALA A 240 -0.40 -12.07 -19.78
C ALA A 240 0.88 -12.70 -19.19
N ALA A 241 0.77 -13.38 -18.05
CA ALA A 241 1.89 -14.08 -17.42
C ALA A 241 2.32 -15.30 -18.23
N LEU A 242 1.38 -16.12 -18.70
CA LEU A 242 1.65 -17.29 -19.55
C LEU A 242 2.36 -16.92 -20.86
N LYS A 243 1.98 -15.80 -21.48
CA LYS A 243 2.65 -15.29 -22.71
C LYS A 243 4.12 -14.90 -22.50
N ARG A 244 4.56 -14.72 -21.25
CA ARG A 244 5.95 -14.40 -20.91
C ARG A 244 6.81 -15.62 -20.60
N LEU A 245 6.21 -16.81 -20.58
CA LEU A 245 6.95 -18.05 -20.39
C LEU A 245 7.83 -18.34 -21.59
N LYS A 246 8.99 -18.92 -21.33
CA LYS A 246 9.90 -19.41 -22.35
C LYS A 246 9.60 -20.87 -22.63
N PRO A 247 9.97 -21.39 -23.82
CA PRO A 247 9.77 -22.80 -24.17
C PRO A 247 10.41 -23.81 -23.19
N VAL A 248 11.39 -23.37 -22.40
CA VAL A 248 12.08 -24.20 -21.40
C VAL A 248 11.46 -24.10 -20.01
N ASP A 249 10.56 -23.15 -19.79
CA ASP A 249 9.87 -22.99 -18.52
C ASP A 249 8.76 -24.05 -18.39
N ARG A 250 8.50 -24.48 -17.17
CA ARG A 250 7.37 -25.34 -16.81
C ARG A 250 6.39 -24.54 -15.98
N PHE A 251 5.13 -24.91 -16.01
CA PHE A 251 4.13 -24.25 -15.18
C PHE A 251 3.01 -25.20 -14.77
N ASN A 252 2.35 -24.83 -13.69
CA ASN A 252 1.06 -25.37 -13.31
C ASN A 252 0.14 -24.23 -12.88
N ILE A 253 -1.17 -24.47 -12.91
CA ILE A 253 -2.19 -23.55 -12.45
C ILE A 253 -3.00 -24.31 -11.41
N ILE A 254 -3.20 -23.70 -10.24
CA ILE A 254 -4.05 -24.22 -9.19
C ILE A 254 -5.22 -23.26 -9.05
N ASP A 255 -6.40 -23.74 -9.33
CA ASP A 255 -7.65 -23.05 -9.09
C ASP A 255 -8.18 -23.44 -7.71
N PHE A 256 -8.65 -22.47 -6.94
CA PHE A 256 -9.23 -22.76 -5.62
C PHE A 256 -10.49 -21.93 -5.36
N ASP A 257 -11.44 -22.57 -4.69
CA ASP A 257 -12.63 -21.97 -4.10
C ASP A 257 -12.88 -22.57 -2.71
N SER A 258 -13.85 -23.47 -2.56
CA SER A 258 -14.06 -24.35 -1.41
C SER A 258 -13.20 -25.61 -1.44
N GLY A 259 -12.54 -25.89 -2.54
CA GLY A 259 -11.55 -26.93 -2.79
C GLY A 259 -10.40 -26.36 -3.64
N PHE A 260 -9.54 -27.23 -4.13
CA PHE A 260 -8.50 -26.83 -5.09
C PHE A 260 -8.34 -27.88 -6.19
N GLU A 261 -8.06 -27.43 -7.40
CA GLU A 261 -7.85 -28.29 -8.56
C GLU A 261 -6.61 -27.83 -9.35
N PRO A 262 -5.58 -28.67 -9.44
CA PRO A 262 -4.42 -28.38 -10.28
C PRO A 262 -4.73 -28.71 -11.73
N LEU A 263 -4.26 -27.88 -12.68
CA LEU A 263 -4.41 -28.13 -14.12
C LEU A 263 -3.68 -29.40 -14.56
N TYR A 264 -2.55 -29.69 -13.95
CA TYR A 264 -1.74 -30.89 -14.17
C TYR A 264 -1.39 -31.54 -12.85
N GLU A 265 -1.25 -32.89 -12.83
CA GLU A 265 -0.81 -33.63 -11.64
C GLU A 265 0.64 -33.27 -11.23
N SER A 266 1.46 -32.86 -12.22
CA SER A 266 2.82 -32.34 -12.02
C SER A 266 3.12 -31.25 -13.05
N ALA A 267 3.99 -30.29 -12.72
CA ALA A 267 4.42 -29.23 -13.61
C ALA A 267 5.49 -29.70 -14.62
#